data_858097a83e36d25e193779e9291fdb84
#
_entry.id   858097a83e36d25e193779e9291fdb84
#
_cell.length_a   1.000
_cell.length_b   1.000
_cell.length_c   1.000
_cell.angle_alpha   90.00
_cell.angle_beta   90.00
_cell.angle_gamma   90.00
#
_symmetry.space_group_name_H-M   'P 1'
#
loop_
_entity.id
_entity.type
_entity.pdbx_description
1 polymer ?
#
loop_
_entity_poly.entity_id
_entity_poly.type
_entity_poly.pdbx_seq_one_letter_code
_entity_poly.pdbx_strand_id
1 'polypeptide(L)'
;MVYSVLIDTVRCIGCQGCQVACKSWNGMPGERTSLGATMGNPAALDSSTYTNIGFTELDSPGGTAWHFAKHQCMHCTEPACAAACPAGALVKDPEGPVVYRKGLCIGCRYCMLACPFQIPKFEWDKAFPYIRKCTFCSERVGAGEQPACTRACPSGALTFGPRDKIVQEARRRLAAGGGRYTGRIYGLDEAGGTSWIYISGAEFGEL
;
A
#
# COMPACT_ATOMS: atom_id res chain seq x y z
N MET A 1 -6.11 -14.61 12.63
CA MET A 1 -7.20 -13.68 12.18
C MET A 1 -6.65 -12.88 10.99
N VAL A 2 -7.40 -12.75 9.90
CA VAL A 2 -6.93 -11.98 8.73
C VAL A 2 -7.14 -10.50 8.97
N TYR A 3 -6.07 -9.72 8.91
CA TYR A 3 -6.09 -8.27 9.06
C TYR A 3 -6.09 -7.55 7.70
N SER A 4 -6.69 -6.38 7.69
CA SER A 4 -6.74 -5.49 6.52
C SER A 4 -6.63 -4.02 6.92
N VAL A 5 -6.35 -3.17 5.93
CA VAL A 5 -6.38 -1.71 6.07
C VAL A 5 -7.33 -1.14 5.02
N LEU A 6 -8.24 -0.29 5.43
CA LEU A 6 -9.01 0.57 4.54
C LEU A 6 -8.19 1.82 4.23
N ILE A 7 -8.13 2.18 2.96
CA ILE A 7 -7.65 3.46 2.45
C ILE A 7 -8.86 4.21 1.89
N ASP A 8 -9.15 5.35 2.50
CA ASP A 8 -10.23 6.25 2.09
C ASP A 8 -9.62 7.49 1.44
N THR A 9 -9.61 7.53 0.11
CA THR A 9 -8.96 8.62 -0.64
C THR A 9 -9.69 9.95 -0.45
N VAL A 10 -11.00 9.93 -0.14
CA VAL A 10 -11.78 11.15 0.13
C VAL A 10 -11.38 11.82 1.45
N ARG A 11 -10.92 11.02 2.42
CA ARG A 11 -10.40 11.52 3.70
C ARG A 11 -8.90 11.82 3.67
N CYS A 12 -8.19 11.33 2.66
CA CYS A 12 -6.76 11.56 2.54
C CYS A 12 -6.48 13.04 2.25
N ILE A 13 -5.62 13.65 3.04
CA ILE A 13 -5.22 15.06 2.89
C ILE A 13 -3.83 15.22 2.27
N GLY A 14 -3.26 14.15 1.72
CA GLY A 14 -1.95 14.20 1.07
C GLY A 14 -0.76 14.53 1.99
N CYS A 15 -0.89 14.46 3.31
CA CYS A 15 0.12 14.93 4.28
C CYS A 15 1.42 14.11 4.31
N GLN A 16 1.50 12.96 3.63
CA GLN A 16 2.63 12.03 3.58
C GLN A 16 3.12 11.48 4.94
N GLY A 17 2.43 11.75 6.04
CA GLY A 17 2.78 11.24 7.37
C GLY A 17 2.91 9.72 7.45
N CYS A 18 2.10 8.99 6.68
CA CYS A 18 2.19 7.52 6.55
C CYS A 18 3.50 7.05 5.88
N GLN A 19 4.05 7.83 4.95
CA GLN A 19 5.32 7.57 4.28
C GLN A 19 6.49 7.77 5.24
N VAL A 20 6.51 8.88 5.97
CA VAL A 20 7.52 9.18 7.00
C VAL A 20 7.49 8.12 8.10
N ALA A 21 6.32 7.78 8.61
CA ALA A 21 6.18 6.73 9.63
C ALA A 21 6.66 5.35 9.16
N CYS A 22 6.42 5.01 7.88
CA CYS A 22 6.92 3.77 7.28
C CYS A 22 8.45 3.76 7.21
N LYS A 23 9.08 4.86 6.76
CA LYS A 23 10.54 5.00 6.72
C LYS A 23 11.15 4.89 8.12
N SER A 24 10.62 5.63 9.07
CA SER A 24 11.08 5.63 10.46
C SER A 24 11.00 4.23 11.09
N TRP A 25 9.87 3.54 10.94
CA TRP A 25 9.69 2.19 11.50
C TRP A 25 10.66 1.16 10.90
N ASN A 26 10.90 1.23 9.59
CA ASN A 26 11.77 0.27 8.89
C ASN A 26 13.24 0.69 8.86
N GLY A 27 13.65 1.75 9.54
CA GLY A 27 15.03 2.26 9.56
C GLY A 27 15.55 2.64 8.17
N MET A 28 14.66 3.12 7.29
CA MET A 28 15.03 3.48 5.93
C MET A 28 15.57 4.92 5.88
N PRO A 29 16.60 5.19 5.04
CA PRO A 29 17.16 6.51 4.90
C PRO A 29 16.15 7.52 4.32
N GLY A 30 16.37 8.79 4.60
CA GLY A 30 15.75 9.87 3.85
C GLY A 30 16.26 9.90 2.41
N GLU A 31 15.45 10.42 1.51
CA GLU A 31 15.82 10.64 0.11
C GLU A 31 16.06 12.13 -0.15
N ARG A 32 16.94 12.41 -1.10
CA ARG A 32 17.02 13.76 -1.65
C ARG A 32 15.76 13.99 -2.49
N THR A 33 14.95 14.93 -2.03
CA THR A 33 13.75 15.34 -2.73
C THR A 33 14.06 16.53 -3.64
N SER A 34 13.37 16.60 -4.79
CA SER A 34 13.45 17.73 -5.71
C SER A 34 12.03 18.17 -6.07
N LEU A 35 11.84 19.43 -6.34
CA LEU A 35 10.61 19.90 -6.97
C LEU A 35 10.55 19.31 -8.37
N GLY A 36 9.64 18.37 -8.57
CA GLY A 36 9.41 17.70 -9.85
C GLY A 36 8.04 18.06 -10.43
N ALA A 37 7.68 17.37 -11.50
CA ALA A 37 6.36 17.52 -12.14
C ALA A 37 5.20 17.00 -11.26
N THR A 38 5.50 16.28 -10.18
CA THR A 38 4.49 15.79 -9.23
C THR A 38 4.78 16.29 -7.82
N MET A 39 3.74 16.54 -7.04
CA MET A 39 3.88 16.88 -5.61
C MET A 39 4.23 15.68 -4.74
N GLY A 40 4.11 14.46 -5.27
CA GLY A 40 4.54 13.23 -4.61
C GLY A 40 6.07 13.13 -4.59
N ASN A 41 6.65 12.98 -3.40
CA ASN A 41 8.10 12.90 -3.25
C ASN A 41 8.48 11.75 -2.29
N PRO A 42 9.20 10.70 -2.75
CA PRO A 42 9.59 10.48 -4.16
C PRO A 42 8.38 10.15 -5.06
N ALA A 43 8.53 10.38 -6.36
CA ALA A 43 7.47 10.14 -7.34
C ALA A 43 7.13 8.64 -7.51
N ALA A 44 8.03 7.74 -7.18
CA ALA A 44 7.86 6.30 -7.31
C ALA A 44 8.37 5.54 -6.09
N LEU A 45 7.90 4.31 -5.94
CA LEU A 45 8.43 3.37 -4.94
C LEU A 45 9.80 2.86 -5.38
N ASP A 46 10.69 2.66 -4.40
CA ASP A 46 12.01 2.04 -4.60
C ASP A 46 12.38 1.12 -3.43
N SER A 47 13.65 0.69 -3.37
CA SER A 47 14.14 -0.19 -2.31
C SER A 47 14.19 0.47 -0.93
N SER A 48 14.14 1.79 -0.84
CA SER A 48 14.15 2.60 0.38
C SER A 48 12.81 3.29 0.66
N THR A 49 11.82 3.17 -0.24
CA THR A 49 10.49 3.78 -0.11
C THR A 49 9.41 2.74 -0.37
N TYR A 50 8.87 2.16 0.71
CA TYR A 50 7.86 1.09 0.64
C TYR A 50 6.44 1.60 0.39
N THR A 51 6.21 2.87 0.57
CA THR A 51 4.93 3.53 0.32
C THR A 51 5.15 5.00 -0.01
N ASN A 52 4.36 5.50 -0.93
CA ASN A 52 4.25 6.93 -1.23
C ASN A 52 2.77 7.35 -1.38
N ILE A 53 2.54 8.64 -1.50
CA ILE A 53 1.24 9.22 -1.81
C ILE A 53 1.33 9.77 -3.24
N GLY A 54 0.51 9.22 -4.13
CA GLY A 54 0.25 9.80 -5.44
C GLY A 54 -0.64 11.03 -5.34
N PHE A 55 -0.38 12.02 -6.16
CA PHE A 55 -1.16 13.24 -6.31
C PHE A 55 -1.69 13.27 -7.74
N THR A 56 -3.00 13.34 -7.88
CA THR A 56 -3.68 13.37 -9.17
C THR A 56 -4.61 14.57 -9.22
N GLU A 57 -4.52 15.36 -10.27
CA GLU A 57 -5.44 16.45 -10.58
C GLU A 57 -6.47 15.95 -11.58
N LEU A 58 -7.74 16.08 -11.26
CA LEU A 58 -8.85 15.70 -12.13
C LEU A 58 -9.81 16.88 -12.29
N ASP A 59 -10.37 17.02 -13.48
CA ASP A 59 -11.43 17.97 -13.74
C ASP A 59 -12.70 17.60 -12.96
N SER A 60 -13.31 18.59 -12.35
CA SER A 60 -14.52 18.47 -11.56
C SER A 60 -15.50 19.60 -11.93
N PRO A 61 -16.80 19.43 -11.78
CA PRO A 61 -17.78 20.48 -12.04
C PRO A 61 -17.52 21.82 -11.34
N GLY A 62 -16.75 21.81 -10.24
CA GLY A 62 -16.33 23.00 -9.49
C GLY A 62 -14.93 23.52 -9.80
N GLY A 63 -14.24 22.99 -10.82
CA GLY A 63 -12.85 23.26 -11.14
C GLY A 63 -11.96 22.03 -10.92
N THR A 64 -10.64 22.21 -10.84
CA THR A 64 -9.69 21.12 -10.62
C THR A 64 -9.82 20.58 -9.18
N ALA A 65 -9.97 19.26 -9.04
CA ALA A 65 -9.97 18.57 -7.77
C ALA A 65 -8.67 17.76 -7.60
N TRP A 66 -8.11 17.79 -6.39
CA TRP A 66 -6.92 17.01 -6.05
C TRP A 66 -7.31 15.70 -5.35
N HIS A 67 -6.78 14.61 -5.85
CA HIS A 67 -6.97 13.28 -5.30
C HIS A 67 -5.64 12.73 -4.80
N PHE A 68 -5.69 12.06 -3.66
CA PHE A 68 -4.51 11.51 -3.00
C PHE A 68 -4.69 10.01 -2.81
N ALA A 69 -3.82 9.23 -3.45
CA ALA A 69 -3.84 7.78 -3.34
C ALA A 69 -2.53 7.26 -2.73
N LYS A 70 -2.65 6.37 -1.76
CA LYS A 70 -1.51 5.72 -1.13
C LYS A 70 -1.12 4.49 -1.94
N HIS A 71 0.14 4.41 -2.37
CA HIS A 71 0.68 3.26 -3.09
C HIS A 71 1.62 2.46 -2.19
N GLN A 72 1.46 1.14 -2.17
CA GLN A 72 2.31 0.17 -1.47
C GLN A 72 2.00 -1.25 -1.96
N CYS A 73 2.66 -2.26 -1.36
CA CYS A 73 2.29 -3.65 -1.60
C CYS A 73 0.84 -3.91 -1.16
N MET A 74 0.06 -4.53 -2.04
CA MET A 74 -1.35 -4.84 -1.78
C MET A 74 -1.55 -6.04 -0.84
N HIS A 75 -0.50 -6.85 -0.63
CA HIS A 75 -0.56 -8.09 0.15
C HIS A 75 -1.71 -9.00 -0.31
N CYS A 76 -1.71 -9.32 -1.61
CA CYS A 76 -2.71 -10.11 -2.30
C CYS A 76 -3.05 -11.41 -1.57
N THR A 77 -4.29 -11.87 -1.68
CA THR A 77 -4.73 -13.19 -1.19
C THR A 77 -4.08 -14.28 -2.03
N GLU A 78 -4.06 -14.09 -3.35
CA GLU A 78 -3.37 -14.95 -4.31
C GLU A 78 -2.14 -14.22 -4.87
N PRO A 79 -1.01 -14.20 -4.12
CA PRO A 79 0.12 -13.36 -4.48
C PRO A 79 0.95 -13.97 -5.61
N ALA A 80 0.80 -13.47 -6.83
CA ALA A 80 1.57 -13.89 -8.00
C ALA A 80 3.09 -13.83 -7.75
N CYS A 81 3.56 -12.85 -6.97
CA CYS A 81 4.98 -12.75 -6.60
C CYS A 81 5.47 -13.90 -5.72
N ALA A 82 4.60 -14.51 -4.91
CA ALA A 82 4.94 -15.70 -4.13
C ALA A 82 4.87 -16.97 -5.01
N ALA A 83 3.84 -17.07 -5.85
CA ALA A 83 3.69 -18.19 -6.79
C ALA A 83 4.87 -18.27 -7.78
N ALA A 84 5.38 -17.13 -8.25
CA ALA A 84 6.52 -17.07 -9.15
C ALA A 84 7.90 -17.25 -8.47
N CYS A 85 7.95 -17.37 -7.12
CA CYS A 85 9.21 -17.46 -6.41
C CYS A 85 9.73 -18.91 -6.34
N PRO A 86 10.74 -19.32 -7.13
CA PRO A 86 11.22 -20.72 -7.15
C PRO A 86 11.87 -21.15 -5.83
N ALA A 87 12.38 -20.18 -5.06
CA ALA A 87 13.05 -20.43 -3.78
C ALA A 87 12.11 -20.33 -2.56
N GLY A 88 10.82 -20.06 -2.76
CA GLY A 88 9.86 -19.86 -1.65
C GLY A 88 10.22 -18.72 -0.70
N ALA A 89 10.97 -17.72 -1.19
CA ALA A 89 11.38 -16.58 -0.38
C ALA A 89 10.22 -15.59 -0.10
N LEU A 90 9.17 -15.59 -0.92
CA LEU A 90 7.94 -14.85 -0.69
C LEU A 90 6.82 -15.84 -0.34
N VAL A 91 6.16 -15.62 0.78
CA VAL A 91 5.13 -16.54 1.30
C VAL A 91 3.92 -15.72 1.76
N LYS A 92 2.72 -16.21 1.47
CA LYS A 92 1.48 -15.70 2.04
C LYS A 92 1.36 -16.19 3.48
N ASP A 93 1.29 -15.25 4.41
CA ASP A 93 1.00 -15.57 5.80
C ASP A 93 -0.52 -15.72 6.00
N PRO A 94 -0.99 -16.69 6.80
CA PRO A 94 -2.41 -16.87 7.11
C PRO A 94 -3.08 -15.65 7.74
N GLU A 95 -2.33 -14.77 8.38
CA GLU A 95 -2.85 -13.54 8.98
C GLU A 95 -2.98 -12.36 8.00
N GLY A 96 -2.58 -12.54 6.76
CA GLY A 96 -2.82 -11.57 5.68
C GLY A 96 -1.60 -11.06 4.95
N PRO A 97 -0.43 -10.81 5.57
CA PRO A 97 0.71 -10.28 4.85
C PRO A 97 1.35 -11.28 3.89
N VAL A 98 1.99 -10.76 2.83
CA VAL A 98 2.97 -11.50 2.03
C VAL A 98 4.34 -11.21 2.63
N VAL A 99 4.93 -12.21 3.28
CA VAL A 99 6.19 -12.11 4.01
C VAL A 99 7.38 -12.43 3.11
N TYR A 100 8.49 -11.74 3.32
CA TYR A 100 9.75 -11.99 2.61
C TYR A 100 10.80 -12.60 3.54
N ARG A 101 11.24 -13.80 3.19
CA ARG A 101 12.30 -14.56 3.88
C ARG A 101 13.63 -14.36 3.16
N LYS A 102 14.37 -13.30 3.55
CA LYS A 102 15.59 -12.89 2.84
C LYS A 102 16.64 -14.00 2.69
N GLY A 103 16.76 -14.90 3.68
CA GLY A 103 17.72 -16.00 3.66
C GLY A 103 17.47 -17.08 2.59
N LEU A 104 16.27 -17.12 2.00
CA LEU A 104 15.93 -18.03 0.90
C LEU A 104 16.05 -17.37 -0.48
N CYS A 105 16.24 -16.05 -0.54
CA CYS A 105 16.21 -15.33 -1.79
C CYS A 105 17.49 -15.55 -2.60
N ILE A 106 17.33 -16.02 -3.85
CA ILE A 106 18.42 -16.22 -4.81
C ILE A 106 18.61 -15.06 -5.79
N GLY A 107 17.86 -13.95 -5.63
CA GLY A 107 17.99 -12.76 -6.45
C GLY A 107 17.47 -12.87 -7.89
N CYS A 108 16.64 -13.86 -8.22
CA CYS A 108 16.14 -14.09 -9.60
C CYS A 108 15.17 -13.01 -10.10
N ARG A 109 14.56 -12.22 -9.24
CA ARG A 109 13.66 -11.07 -9.53
C ARG A 109 12.33 -11.44 -10.22
N TYR A 110 11.99 -12.70 -10.36
CA TYR A 110 10.70 -13.13 -10.94
C TYR A 110 9.50 -12.50 -10.21
N CYS A 111 9.60 -12.28 -8.91
CA CYS A 111 8.57 -11.59 -8.14
C CYS A 111 8.31 -10.14 -8.59
N MET A 112 9.32 -9.46 -9.18
CA MET A 112 9.14 -8.12 -9.74
C MET A 112 8.33 -8.17 -11.03
N LEU A 113 8.61 -9.16 -11.89
CA LEU A 113 7.91 -9.34 -13.16
C LEU A 113 6.48 -9.85 -12.97
N ALA A 114 6.28 -10.75 -12.01
CA ALA A 114 4.98 -11.36 -11.76
C ALA A 114 3.98 -10.42 -11.03
N CYS A 115 4.45 -9.36 -10.39
CA CYS A 115 3.58 -8.48 -9.62
C CYS A 115 2.78 -7.53 -10.52
N PRO A 116 1.44 -7.62 -10.59
CA PRO A 116 0.63 -6.74 -11.44
C PRO A 116 0.68 -5.28 -10.97
N PHE A 117 1.07 -5.04 -9.71
CA PHE A 117 1.22 -3.72 -9.11
C PHE A 117 2.66 -3.20 -9.14
N GLN A 118 3.61 -3.92 -9.74
CA GLN A 118 5.04 -3.58 -9.87
C GLN A 118 5.72 -3.21 -8.53
N ILE A 119 5.31 -3.82 -7.43
CA ILE A 119 5.70 -3.40 -6.08
C ILE A 119 7.05 -3.92 -5.59
N PRO A 120 7.43 -5.21 -5.75
CA PRO A 120 8.73 -5.67 -5.27
C PRO A 120 9.85 -4.87 -5.95
N LYS A 121 10.75 -4.29 -5.15
CA LYS A 121 11.90 -3.52 -5.63
C LYS A 121 13.18 -4.26 -5.23
N PHE A 122 14.24 -4.09 -6.00
CA PHE A 122 15.52 -4.74 -5.79
C PHE A 122 16.58 -3.70 -5.44
N GLU A 123 17.49 -4.02 -4.53
CA GLU A 123 18.58 -3.11 -4.11
C GLU A 123 19.72 -3.15 -5.11
N TRP A 124 19.58 -2.44 -6.25
CA TRP A 124 20.52 -2.46 -7.36
C TRP A 124 21.92 -1.93 -7.02
N ASP A 125 22.02 -1.13 -5.97
CA ASP A 125 23.21 -0.44 -5.49
C ASP A 125 24.05 -1.25 -4.50
N LYS A 126 23.61 -2.48 -4.15
CA LYS A 126 24.25 -3.30 -3.13
C LYS A 126 24.94 -4.53 -3.71
N ALA A 127 26.08 -4.91 -3.11
CA ALA A 127 26.79 -6.15 -3.47
C ALA A 127 25.97 -7.41 -3.14
N PHE A 128 25.17 -7.38 -2.08
CA PHE A 128 24.24 -8.44 -1.69
C PHE A 128 22.81 -7.89 -1.65
N PRO A 129 22.16 -7.77 -2.81
CA PRO A 129 20.88 -7.13 -2.93
C PRO A 129 19.74 -8.02 -2.48
N TYR A 130 18.74 -7.41 -1.84
CA TYR A 130 17.50 -8.07 -1.45
C TYR A 130 16.29 -7.44 -2.14
N ILE A 131 15.17 -8.17 -2.12
CA ILE A 131 13.86 -7.61 -2.48
C ILE A 131 13.35 -6.75 -1.31
N ARG A 132 12.82 -5.59 -1.67
CA ARG A 132 12.21 -4.64 -0.73
C ARG A 132 10.77 -4.35 -1.11
N LYS A 133 9.88 -4.30 -0.13
CA LYS A 133 8.47 -3.94 -0.28
C LYS A 133 7.85 -3.69 1.10
N CYS A 134 6.65 -3.14 1.13
CA CYS A 134 5.86 -3.06 2.36
C CYS A 134 5.81 -4.42 3.08
N THR A 135 6.02 -4.42 4.39
CA THR A 135 6.02 -5.62 5.25
C THR A 135 4.67 -5.84 5.95
N PHE A 136 3.71 -4.94 5.74
CA PHE A 136 2.47 -4.87 6.53
C PHE A 136 2.74 -4.62 8.03
N CYS A 137 3.95 -4.22 8.38
CA CYS A 137 4.42 -4.13 9.76
C CYS A 137 4.12 -5.41 10.57
N SER A 138 4.39 -6.60 10.00
CA SER A 138 4.00 -7.90 10.58
C SER A 138 4.46 -8.08 12.02
N GLU A 139 5.61 -7.54 12.41
CA GLU A 139 6.10 -7.56 13.79
C GLU A 139 5.17 -6.78 14.73
N ARG A 140 4.72 -5.57 14.32
CA ARG A 140 3.78 -4.77 15.11
C ARG A 140 2.42 -5.44 15.20
N VAL A 141 1.93 -5.95 14.06
CA VAL A 141 0.64 -6.64 14.00
C VAL A 141 0.65 -7.89 14.88
N GLY A 142 1.73 -8.66 14.83
CA GLY A 142 1.93 -9.82 15.73
C GLY A 142 2.01 -9.44 17.21
N ALA A 143 2.45 -8.23 17.56
CA ALA A 143 2.43 -7.67 18.91
C ALA A 143 1.07 -7.02 19.29
N GLY A 144 0.04 -7.14 18.46
CA GLY A 144 -1.27 -6.53 18.70
C GLY A 144 -1.35 -5.03 18.39
N GLU A 145 -0.34 -4.47 17.74
CA GLU A 145 -0.30 -3.07 17.36
C GLU A 145 -0.73 -2.86 15.91
N GLN A 146 -1.25 -1.68 15.60
CA GLN A 146 -1.54 -1.32 14.21
C GLN A 146 -0.27 -0.96 13.43
N PRO A 147 -0.27 -1.09 12.07
CA PRO A 147 0.85 -0.66 11.24
C PRO A 147 1.25 0.80 11.50
N ALA A 148 2.54 1.12 11.37
CA ALA A 148 3.06 2.45 11.67
C ALA A 148 2.36 3.56 10.84
N CYS A 149 2.07 3.28 9.57
CA CYS A 149 1.39 4.23 8.68
C CYS A 149 -0.06 4.50 9.08
N THR A 150 -0.79 3.51 9.60
CA THR A 150 -2.17 3.70 10.08
C THR A 150 -2.20 4.50 11.37
N ARG A 151 -1.27 4.21 12.29
CA ARG A 151 -1.14 4.97 13.54
C ARG A 151 -0.83 6.45 13.31
N ALA A 152 -0.07 6.75 12.27
CA ALA A 152 0.36 8.12 11.95
C ALA A 152 -0.66 8.91 11.10
N CYS A 153 -1.80 8.33 10.72
CA CYS A 153 -2.76 8.99 9.84
C CYS A 153 -3.67 9.96 10.62
N PRO A 154 -3.50 11.29 10.48
CA PRO A 154 -4.25 12.25 11.30
C PRO A 154 -5.71 12.41 10.87
N SER A 155 -6.01 12.17 9.58
CA SER A 155 -7.37 12.32 9.02
C SER A 155 -8.24 11.07 9.19
N GLY A 156 -7.68 9.94 9.69
CA GLY A 156 -8.38 8.67 9.74
C GLY A 156 -8.70 8.09 8.35
N ALA A 157 -7.96 8.51 7.32
CA ALA A 157 -8.04 7.93 5.98
C ALA A 157 -7.58 6.46 5.97
N LEU A 158 -6.66 6.09 6.86
CA LEU A 158 -6.18 4.73 7.05
C LEU A 158 -6.82 4.12 8.29
N THR A 159 -7.55 3.01 8.11
CA THR A 159 -8.20 2.29 9.22
C THR A 159 -7.77 0.84 9.19
N PHE A 160 -7.18 0.34 10.30
CA PHE A 160 -6.69 -1.03 10.44
C PHE A 160 -7.62 -1.86 11.32
N GLY A 161 -7.78 -3.14 11.00
CA GLY A 161 -8.55 -4.08 11.81
C GLY A 161 -8.77 -5.43 11.13
N PRO A 162 -9.57 -6.31 11.75
CA PRO A 162 -10.03 -7.55 11.14
C PRO A 162 -10.71 -7.27 9.79
N ARG A 163 -10.42 -8.11 8.77
CA ARG A 163 -10.86 -7.88 7.39
C ARG A 163 -12.37 -7.68 7.25
N ASP A 164 -13.16 -8.51 7.95
CA ASP A 164 -14.62 -8.41 7.93
C ASP A 164 -15.12 -7.04 8.43
N LYS A 165 -14.52 -6.53 9.52
CA LYS A 165 -14.81 -5.22 10.09
C LYS A 165 -14.39 -4.08 9.16
N ILE A 166 -13.24 -4.23 8.50
CA ILE A 166 -12.75 -3.24 7.53
C ILE A 166 -13.66 -3.17 6.30
N VAL A 167 -14.13 -4.30 5.78
CA VAL A 167 -15.10 -4.33 4.67
C VAL A 167 -16.45 -3.71 5.10
N GLN A 168 -16.92 -4.00 6.30
CA GLN A 168 -18.12 -3.37 6.85
C GLN A 168 -17.97 -1.84 6.96
N GLU A 169 -16.83 -1.38 7.46
CA GLU A 169 -16.53 0.06 7.57
C GLU A 169 -16.47 0.74 6.19
N ALA A 170 -15.86 0.09 5.19
CA ALA A 170 -15.84 0.58 3.82
C ALA A 170 -17.27 0.76 3.27
N ARG A 171 -18.12 -0.26 3.42
CA ARG A 171 -19.53 -0.19 3.00
C ARG A 171 -20.31 0.89 3.74
N ARG A 172 -20.09 1.03 5.04
CA ARG A 172 -20.70 2.09 5.86
C ARG A 172 -20.34 3.48 5.36
N ARG A 173 -19.04 3.71 5.06
CA ARG A 173 -18.57 5.00 4.53
C ARG A 173 -19.16 5.31 3.16
N LEU A 174 -19.24 4.31 2.27
CA LEU A 174 -19.85 4.48 0.96
C LEU A 174 -21.32 4.88 1.10
N ALA A 175 -22.10 4.17 1.93
CA ALA A 175 -23.51 4.47 2.14
C ALA A 175 -23.76 5.87 2.76
N ALA A 176 -22.91 6.28 3.67
CA ALA A 176 -23.00 7.60 4.34
C ALA A 176 -22.41 8.75 3.50
N GLY A 177 -21.79 8.44 2.37
CA GLY A 177 -20.96 9.38 1.62
C GLY A 177 -21.70 10.45 0.81
N GLY A 178 -23.01 10.30 0.57
CA GLY A 178 -23.81 11.31 -0.13
C GLY A 178 -23.30 11.63 -1.54
N GLY A 179 -22.85 10.59 -2.30
CA GLY A 179 -22.33 10.78 -3.66
C GLY A 179 -20.85 11.18 -3.78
N ARG A 180 -20.13 11.28 -2.65
CA ARG A 180 -18.69 11.61 -2.65
C ARG A 180 -17.79 10.45 -3.09
N TYR A 181 -18.31 9.24 -3.22
CA TYR A 181 -17.57 8.04 -3.59
C TYR A 181 -18.12 7.43 -4.88
N THR A 182 -17.26 6.74 -5.64
CA THR A 182 -17.64 6.03 -6.87
C THR A 182 -18.50 4.80 -6.63
N GLY A 183 -18.68 4.37 -5.37
CA GLY A 183 -19.49 3.20 -5.00
C GLY A 183 -18.73 1.88 -5.05
N ARG A 184 -17.55 1.81 -5.66
CA ARG A 184 -16.71 0.61 -5.75
C ARG A 184 -15.78 0.49 -4.54
N ILE A 185 -15.59 -0.74 -4.06
CA ILE A 185 -14.53 -1.10 -3.12
C ILE A 185 -13.46 -1.87 -3.90
N TYR A 186 -12.28 -1.28 -4.04
CA TYR A 186 -11.13 -1.93 -4.70
C TYR A 186 -10.36 -2.78 -3.70
N GLY A 187 -9.88 -3.94 -4.14
CA GLY A 187 -9.13 -4.89 -3.32
C GLY A 187 -9.99 -6.01 -2.73
N LEU A 188 -11.27 -6.11 -3.11
CA LEU A 188 -12.11 -7.27 -2.76
C LEU A 188 -11.85 -8.45 -3.71
N ASP A 189 -11.76 -8.17 -5.01
CA ASP A 189 -11.67 -9.16 -6.08
C ASP A 189 -10.31 -9.16 -6.78
N GLU A 190 -9.63 -8.01 -6.82
CA GLU A 190 -8.32 -7.86 -7.48
C GLU A 190 -7.29 -8.81 -6.86
N ALA A 191 -6.63 -9.62 -7.69
CA ALA A 191 -5.66 -10.64 -7.29
C ALA A 191 -6.21 -11.62 -6.21
N GLY A 192 -7.46 -12.05 -6.35
CA GLY A 192 -8.16 -12.90 -5.39
C GLY A 192 -8.51 -12.19 -4.07
N GLY A 193 -8.49 -10.87 -4.07
CA GLY A 193 -8.58 -10.00 -2.91
C GLY A 193 -7.22 -9.52 -2.42
N THR A 194 -7.22 -8.46 -1.62
CA THR A 194 -5.98 -7.87 -1.06
C THR A 194 -6.18 -7.47 0.40
N SER A 195 -5.09 -7.33 1.17
CA SER A 195 -5.16 -6.85 2.56
C SER A 195 -5.29 -5.33 2.65
N TRP A 196 -5.01 -4.59 1.56
CA TRP A 196 -5.27 -3.18 1.44
C TRP A 196 -6.52 -2.97 0.58
N ILE A 197 -7.52 -2.31 1.13
CA ILE A 197 -8.84 -2.10 0.52
C ILE A 197 -9.02 -0.60 0.34
N TYR A 198 -9.54 -0.17 -0.81
CA TYR A 198 -9.73 1.24 -1.11
C TYR A 198 -11.19 1.57 -1.36
N ILE A 199 -11.57 2.78 -0.93
CA ILE A 199 -12.75 3.50 -1.39
C ILE A 199 -12.30 4.87 -1.89
N SER A 200 -12.88 5.34 -2.98
CA SER A 200 -12.42 6.55 -3.67
C SER A 200 -13.55 7.45 -4.14
N GLY A 201 -13.25 8.74 -4.22
CA GLY A 201 -14.09 9.76 -4.85
C GLY A 201 -13.83 9.93 -6.35
N ALA A 202 -12.80 9.26 -6.90
CA ALA A 202 -12.51 9.20 -8.32
C ALA A 202 -12.40 7.75 -8.78
N GLU A 203 -12.50 7.51 -10.08
CA GLU A 203 -12.33 6.16 -10.64
C GLU A 203 -10.90 5.66 -10.42
N PHE A 204 -10.76 4.38 -10.07
CA PHE A 204 -9.44 3.80 -9.73
C PHE A 204 -8.45 3.76 -10.91
N GLY A 205 -8.93 3.89 -12.14
CA GLY A 205 -8.08 3.99 -13.32
C GLY A 205 -7.44 5.37 -13.51
N GLU A 206 -7.90 6.37 -12.76
CA GLU A 206 -7.42 7.76 -12.83
C GLU A 206 -6.45 8.11 -11.68
N LEU A 207 -6.29 7.23 -10.68
CA LEU A 207 -5.51 7.48 -9.45
C LEU A 207 -4.08 6.92 -9.48
#